data_06ab02b17b234ee490a1ac60f703221e
#
_entry.id   06ab02b17b234ee490a1ac60f703221e
#
_cell.length_a   1.000
_cell.length_b   1.000
_cell.length_c   1.000
_cell.angle_alpha   90.00
_cell.angle_beta   90.00
_cell.angle_gamma   90.00
#
_symmetry.space_group_name_H-M   'P 1'
#
loop_
_entity.id
_entity.type
_entity.pdbx_description
1 polymer ?
#
loop_
_entity_poly.entity_id
_entity_poly.type
_entity_poly.pdbx_seq_one_letter_code
_entity_poly.pdbx_strand_id
1 'polypeptide(L)'
;MNQNDYVDPLADVASCTRDVPYLKKLGANTIRTYAIDPTADHSKCMALLDAAGIYVISDLGEPNLSINRDSPEWDTALYARYTGVVDSLAQYSNVIGFFAGNEVTNNLSYTGASAFVKAAVRDTKAYIKSKGYRAMGVGYAADDDASVRANVAAYFNCGDVSTQIDFWGYNIYEWCGDSDYETSGYANRTAEFTGYSVPAFFAEYGCNTQGGGAAGRKFSEVAALYGSQMSPVFSGGFVYEYFEETNDYGLASVSGSSVSTLADFGAWQTAIAAVSPSAINSASYNPTNTVGQACPTVNPNWQAASSPLPPPPSQDVCSCMMSTLSCVASTSLNGTVISQLFGEVCGYPGNPCAGVNRNTTTGSYGPYSMCNATEQLSYAFNTYYKGQSSAAGACNFGGAASIVKAAGAASSCSSVIAQATASNPVVGSTGGAASSSKKNDASGMTFGSSVLAGKVLAVGFTVTALLSGMGMILL
;
A
#
# COMPACT_ATOMS: atom_id res chain seq x y z
N MET A 1 6.57 19.46 15.87
CA MET A 1 6.66 18.03 16.21
C MET A 1 7.02 17.34 14.92
N ASN A 2 8.19 16.74 14.80
CA ASN A 2 8.53 15.89 13.68
C ASN A 2 7.68 14.62 13.81
N GLN A 3 6.83 14.39 12.82
CA GLN A 3 5.74 13.39 12.91
C GLN A 3 6.13 12.05 12.30
N ASN A 4 7.42 11.77 12.11
CA ASN A 4 7.84 10.49 11.60
C ASN A 4 8.10 9.56 12.80
N ASP A 5 7.18 8.64 13.06
CA ASP A 5 7.33 7.61 14.07
C ASP A 5 8.28 6.48 13.63
N TYR A 6 9.12 6.74 12.62
CA TYR A 6 10.12 5.80 12.11
C TYR A 6 11.48 6.50 11.89
N VAL A 7 12.53 5.71 11.87
CA VAL A 7 13.88 6.15 11.50
C VAL A 7 14.12 5.78 10.05
N ASP A 8 14.52 6.78 9.23
CA ASP A 8 14.93 6.52 7.85
C ASP A 8 16.32 5.85 7.83
N PRO A 9 16.41 4.59 7.42
CA PRO A 9 17.66 3.85 7.46
C PRO A 9 18.67 4.30 6.41
N LEU A 10 18.24 5.07 5.40
CA LEU A 10 19.06 5.55 4.29
C LEU A 10 19.51 7.01 4.45
N ALA A 11 19.05 7.72 5.48
CA ALA A 11 19.38 9.11 5.73
C ALA A 11 20.54 9.30 6.72
N ASP A 12 20.84 8.32 7.57
CA ASP A 12 21.95 8.37 8.54
C ASP A 12 23.21 7.70 8.01
N VAL A 13 24.15 8.53 7.58
CA VAL A 13 25.45 8.08 7.04
C VAL A 13 26.27 7.25 8.05
N ALA A 14 26.16 7.56 9.34
CA ALA A 14 26.89 6.81 10.38
C ALA A 14 26.33 5.40 10.50
N SER A 15 25.02 5.24 10.50
CA SER A 15 24.34 3.94 10.47
C SER A 15 24.67 3.17 9.20
N CYS A 16 24.58 3.76 8.02
CA CYS A 16 24.94 3.08 6.78
C CYS A 16 26.41 2.62 6.76
N THR A 17 27.33 3.46 7.22
CA THR A 17 28.76 3.09 7.31
C THR A 17 28.98 1.94 8.28
N ARG A 18 28.20 1.85 9.36
CA ARG A 18 28.23 0.77 10.34
C ARG A 18 27.68 -0.53 9.76
N ASP A 19 26.50 -0.48 9.09
CA ASP A 19 25.70 -1.64 8.77
C ASP A 19 26.03 -2.30 7.42
N VAL A 20 26.41 -1.53 6.39
CA VAL A 20 26.75 -2.07 5.07
C VAL A 20 27.81 -3.18 5.11
N PRO A 21 28.89 -3.12 5.94
CA PRO A 21 29.81 -4.23 6.09
C PRO A 21 29.19 -5.53 6.61
N TYR A 22 28.16 -5.44 7.46
CA TYR A 22 27.43 -6.62 7.98
C TYR A 22 26.46 -7.17 6.92
N LEU A 23 25.76 -6.31 6.17
CA LEU A 23 24.94 -6.72 5.04
C LEU A 23 25.77 -7.50 3.99
N LYS A 24 26.99 -7.03 3.71
CA LYS A 24 27.93 -7.77 2.86
C LYS A 24 28.32 -9.13 3.43
N LYS A 25 28.55 -9.23 4.75
CA LYS A 25 28.86 -10.51 5.41
C LYS A 25 27.69 -11.48 5.33
N LEU A 26 26.46 -11.01 5.31
CA LEU A 26 25.25 -11.79 5.09
C LEU A 26 25.05 -12.22 3.63
N GLY A 27 25.88 -11.74 2.69
CA GLY A 27 25.73 -12.01 1.26
C GLY A 27 24.56 -11.26 0.62
N ALA A 28 24.05 -10.22 1.29
CA ALA A 28 22.95 -9.43 0.76
C ALA A 28 23.34 -8.74 -0.54
N ASN A 29 22.52 -8.89 -1.57
CA ASN A 29 22.62 -8.19 -2.84
C ASN A 29 21.47 -7.19 -3.06
N THR A 30 20.45 -7.25 -2.24
CA THR A 30 19.30 -6.33 -2.26
C THR A 30 18.78 -6.16 -0.84
N ILE A 31 18.33 -4.96 -0.51
CA ILE A 31 17.61 -4.67 0.73
C ILE A 31 16.23 -4.09 0.40
N ARG A 32 15.29 -4.28 1.33
CA ARG A 32 13.99 -3.60 1.33
C ARG A 32 13.95 -2.59 2.48
N THR A 33 13.39 -1.39 2.22
CA THR A 33 13.11 -0.39 3.25
C THR A 33 11.61 -0.12 3.31
N TYR A 34 11.03 -0.11 4.51
CA TYR A 34 9.58 0.07 4.68
C TYR A 34 9.14 1.54 4.62
N ALA A 35 10.03 2.45 4.99
CA ALA A 35 9.77 3.88 4.89
C ALA A 35 11.07 4.67 4.79
N ILE A 36 11.04 5.75 4.02
CA ILE A 36 12.11 6.74 3.96
C ILE A 36 11.51 8.13 4.07
N ASP A 37 12.26 9.11 4.54
CA ASP A 37 11.89 10.52 4.48
C ASP A 37 12.28 11.09 3.11
N PRO A 38 11.33 11.38 2.20
CA PRO A 38 11.66 11.85 0.86
C PRO A 38 12.36 13.21 0.83
N THR A 39 12.43 13.92 1.96
CA THR A 39 13.10 15.22 2.09
C THR A 39 14.54 15.10 2.58
N ALA A 40 14.95 13.92 3.04
CA ALA A 40 16.29 13.66 3.55
C ALA A 40 17.31 13.43 2.42
N ASP A 41 18.58 13.59 2.73
CA ASP A 41 19.69 13.29 1.80
C ASP A 41 20.14 11.83 1.96
N HIS A 42 19.89 11.04 0.94
CA HIS A 42 20.25 9.62 0.88
C HIS A 42 21.57 9.37 0.12
N SER A 43 22.20 10.41 -0.45
CA SER A 43 23.29 10.26 -1.42
C SER A 43 24.47 9.43 -0.92
N LYS A 44 24.89 9.62 0.33
CA LYS A 44 26.02 8.88 0.90
C LYS A 44 25.70 7.43 1.24
N CYS A 45 24.52 7.16 1.82
CA CYS A 45 24.08 5.81 2.09
C CYS A 45 23.91 5.01 0.79
N MET A 46 23.24 5.60 -0.20
CA MET A 46 23.06 4.97 -1.50
C MET A 46 24.38 4.69 -2.20
N ALA A 47 25.36 5.57 -2.11
CA ALA A 47 26.70 5.34 -2.65
C ALA A 47 27.45 4.19 -1.93
N LEU A 48 27.29 4.06 -0.59
CA LEU A 48 27.86 2.93 0.17
C LEU A 48 27.24 1.61 -0.24
N LEU A 49 25.92 1.55 -0.42
CA LEU A 49 25.20 0.38 -0.88
C LEU A 49 25.61 0.00 -2.32
N ASP A 50 25.67 0.99 -3.23
CA ASP A 50 26.09 0.79 -4.61
C ASP A 50 27.54 0.22 -4.68
N ALA A 51 28.46 0.81 -3.95
CA ALA A 51 29.85 0.32 -3.83
C ALA A 51 29.94 -1.08 -3.22
N ALA A 52 28.95 -1.50 -2.44
CA ALA A 52 28.84 -2.84 -1.89
C ALA A 52 28.16 -3.83 -2.85
N GLY A 53 27.59 -3.36 -3.97
CA GLY A 53 26.82 -4.16 -4.92
C GLY A 53 25.41 -4.47 -4.41
N ILE A 54 24.84 -3.61 -3.54
CA ILE A 54 23.54 -3.81 -2.91
C ILE A 54 22.50 -2.89 -3.58
N TYR A 55 21.46 -3.51 -4.10
CA TYR A 55 20.27 -2.84 -4.64
C TYR A 55 19.26 -2.52 -3.55
N VAL A 56 18.32 -1.63 -3.86
CA VAL A 56 17.26 -1.19 -2.94
C VAL A 56 15.89 -1.32 -3.62
N ILE A 57 14.94 -1.89 -2.89
CA ILE A 57 13.50 -1.76 -3.13
C ILE A 57 12.92 -1.02 -1.92
N SER A 58 12.12 0.04 -2.15
CA SER A 58 11.51 0.80 -1.05
C SER A 58 10.00 0.75 -1.12
N ASP A 59 9.36 0.65 0.05
CA ASP A 59 7.94 0.88 0.15
C ASP A 59 7.64 2.38 -0.05
N LEU A 60 6.48 2.69 -0.65
CA LEU A 60 6.08 4.07 -0.97
C LEU A 60 5.32 4.74 0.18
N GLY A 61 4.66 3.95 1.02
CA GLY A 61 3.96 4.42 2.19
C GLY A 61 4.90 4.73 3.37
N GLU A 62 4.28 5.05 4.48
CA GLU A 62 4.90 5.14 5.81
C GLU A 62 3.83 4.79 6.86
N PRO A 63 4.18 4.54 8.13
CA PRO A 63 3.23 4.08 9.14
C PRO A 63 1.98 4.96 9.28
N ASN A 64 2.14 6.28 9.18
CA ASN A 64 1.04 7.24 9.35
C ASN A 64 0.41 7.70 8.03
N LEU A 65 0.98 7.33 6.88
CA LEU A 65 0.48 7.73 5.57
C LEU A 65 0.68 6.59 4.56
N SER A 66 -0.27 5.67 4.58
CA SER A 66 -0.36 4.51 3.69
C SER A 66 -1.82 4.19 3.37
N ILE A 67 -2.07 3.33 2.39
CA ILE A 67 -3.43 2.87 2.08
C ILE A 67 -3.93 2.00 3.23
N ASN A 68 -4.87 2.55 4.01
CA ASN A 68 -5.46 1.87 5.17
C ASN A 68 -6.51 0.85 4.72
N ARG A 69 -6.45 -0.37 5.22
CA ARG A 69 -7.39 -1.44 4.86
C ARG A 69 -8.81 -1.24 5.36
N ASP A 70 -8.97 -0.59 6.52
CA ASP A 70 -10.29 -0.35 7.15
C ASP A 70 -11.05 0.79 6.47
N SER A 71 -10.33 1.78 5.96
CA SER A 71 -10.89 2.93 5.22
C SER A 71 -9.98 3.27 4.04
N PRO A 72 -10.00 2.46 2.98
CA PRO A 72 -9.04 2.61 1.92
C PRO A 72 -9.30 3.86 1.07
N GLU A 73 -8.23 4.60 0.84
CA GLU A 73 -8.21 5.80 0.03
C GLU A 73 -7.01 5.77 -0.93
N TRP A 74 -7.16 6.47 -2.04
CA TRP A 74 -6.06 6.87 -2.91
C TRP A 74 -6.29 8.32 -3.26
N ASP A 75 -5.72 9.20 -2.48
CA ASP A 75 -5.98 10.65 -2.50
C ASP A 75 -4.72 11.45 -2.84
N THR A 76 -4.89 12.77 -2.92
CA THR A 76 -3.80 13.71 -3.24
C THR A 76 -2.66 13.67 -2.23
N ALA A 77 -2.92 13.37 -0.95
CA ALA A 77 -1.88 13.29 0.08
C ALA A 77 -1.03 12.03 -0.08
N LEU A 78 -1.67 10.86 -0.27
CA LEU A 78 -0.98 9.61 -0.57
C LEU A 78 -0.20 9.67 -1.87
N TYR A 79 -0.78 10.27 -2.91
CA TYR A 79 -0.09 10.45 -4.19
C TYR A 79 1.15 11.34 -4.06
N ALA A 80 1.06 12.44 -3.31
CA ALA A 80 2.20 13.31 -3.05
C ALA A 80 3.30 12.57 -2.27
N ARG A 81 2.93 11.74 -1.28
CA ARG A 81 3.87 10.89 -0.54
C ARG A 81 4.57 9.92 -1.49
N TYR A 82 3.83 9.16 -2.29
CA TYR A 82 4.38 8.15 -3.19
C TYR A 82 5.30 8.76 -4.24
N THR A 83 4.88 9.85 -4.86
CA THR A 83 5.70 10.57 -5.85
C THR A 83 6.93 11.22 -5.24
N GLY A 84 6.85 11.68 -3.99
CA GLY A 84 7.99 12.20 -3.24
C GLY A 84 9.06 11.13 -3.01
N VAL A 85 8.67 9.90 -2.61
CA VAL A 85 9.61 8.78 -2.47
C VAL A 85 10.26 8.43 -3.81
N VAL A 86 9.45 8.37 -4.88
CA VAL A 86 9.98 8.13 -6.23
C VAL A 86 10.99 9.21 -6.63
N ASP A 87 10.66 10.50 -6.47
CA ASP A 87 11.56 11.62 -6.82
C ASP A 87 12.87 11.58 -6.03
N SER A 88 12.80 11.24 -4.74
CA SER A 88 13.98 11.13 -3.88
C SER A 88 14.92 10.02 -4.34
N LEU A 89 14.38 8.85 -4.70
CA LEU A 89 15.17 7.65 -4.96
C LEU A 89 15.49 7.40 -6.44
N ALA A 90 14.76 7.98 -7.38
CA ALA A 90 14.91 7.72 -8.82
C ALA A 90 16.29 8.07 -9.39
N GLN A 91 17.01 8.97 -8.73
CA GLN A 91 18.36 9.40 -9.13
C GLN A 91 19.45 8.34 -8.89
N TYR A 92 19.20 7.33 -8.03
CA TYR A 92 20.18 6.31 -7.67
C TYR A 92 20.03 5.06 -8.54
N SER A 93 21.12 4.65 -9.19
CA SER A 93 21.14 3.52 -10.16
C SER A 93 20.81 2.17 -9.51
N ASN A 94 21.11 2.02 -8.23
CA ASN A 94 20.88 0.81 -7.45
C ASN A 94 19.47 0.70 -6.81
N VAL A 95 18.56 1.63 -7.06
CA VAL A 95 17.13 1.45 -6.73
C VAL A 95 16.44 0.70 -7.87
N ILE A 96 15.86 -0.45 -7.63
CA ILE A 96 15.27 -1.30 -8.69
C ILE A 96 13.75 -1.27 -8.73
N GLY A 97 13.08 -0.83 -7.66
CA GLY A 97 11.62 -0.75 -7.64
C GLY A 97 11.04 -0.25 -6.33
N PHE A 98 9.72 -0.26 -6.29
CA PHE A 98 8.92 0.22 -5.17
C PHE A 98 7.75 -0.71 -4.87
N PHE A 99 7.37 -0.85 -3.60
CA PHE A 99 6.11 -1.46 -3.21
C PHE A 99 5.03 -0.38 -3.02
N ALA A 100 3.93 -0.50 -3.75
CA ALA A 100 2.77 0.39 -3.63
C ALA A 100 1.87 0.05 -2.43
N GLY A 101 2.13 -1.05 -1.76
CA GLY A 101 1.44 -1.48 -0.56
C GLY A 101 2.02 -2.77 0.00
N ASN A 102 1.88 -2.94 1.31
CA ASN A 102 2.27 -4.11 2.07
C ASN A 102 1.08 -4.64 2.84
N GLU A 103 0.68 -5.87 2.59
CA GLU A 103 -0.38 -6.62 3.30
C GLU A 103 -1.70 -5.83 3.49
N VAL A 104 -2.04 -4.96 2.55
CA VAL A 104 -3.25 -4.15 2.64
C VAL A 104 -4.50 -5.03 2.61
N THR A 105 -4.50 -6.06 1.76
CA THR A 105 -5.58 -7.06 1.67
C THR A 105 -5.10 -8.36 2.32
N ASN A 106 -5.35 -8.52 3.60
CA ASN A 106 -4.87 -9.65 4.38
C ASN A 106 -5.97 -10.59 4.89
N ASN A 107 -7.22 -10.37 4.51
CA ASN A 107 -8.35 -11.27 4.75
C ASN A 107 -9.56 -10.86 3.90
N LEU A 108 -10.64 -11.66 3.97
CA LEU A 108 -11.86 -11.45 3.18
C LEU A 108 -12.53 -10.08 3.38
N SER A 109 -12.41 -9.49 4.57
CA SER A 109 -13.06 -8.20 4.89
C SER A 109 -12.41 -7.02 4.17
N TYR A 110 -11.14 -7.16 3.75
CA TYR A 110 -10.35 -6.08 3.18
C TYR A 110 -10.08 -6.19 1.68
N THR A 111 -10.75 -7.12 1.00
CA THR A 111 -10.53 -7.33 -0.44
C THR A 111 -10.82 -6.11 -1.30
N GLY A 112 -11.76 -5.25 -0.87
CA GLY A 112 -12.05 -3.98 -1.53
C GLY A 112 -10.88 -3.00 -1.57
N ALA A 113 -9.99 -3.05 -0.58
CA ALA A 113 -8.80 -2.18 -0.51
C ALA A 113 -7.82 -2.40 -1.67
N SER A 114 -7.82 -3.61 -2.26
CA SER A 114 -7.02 -3.93 -3.44
C SER A 114 -7.23 -2.96 -4.62
N ALA A 115 -8.44 -2.40 -4.77
CA ALA A 115 -8.73 -1.47 -5.86
C ALA A 115 -7.92 -0.17 -5.75
N PHE A 116 -7.71 0.33 -4.52
CA PHE A 116 -6.92 1.52 -4.26
C PHE A 116 -5.44 1.27 -4.44
N VAL A 117 -4.93 0.13 -4.00
CA VAL A 117 -3.53 -0.26 -4.23
C VAL A 117 -3.26 -0.43 -5.73
N LYS A 118 -4.17 -1.06 -6.47
CA LYS A 118 -4.02 -1.21 -7.93
C LYS A 118 -4.05 0.14 -8.65
N ALA A 119 -4.86 1.11 -8.18
CA ALA A 119 -4.84 2.48 -8.67
C ALA A 119 -3.50 3.16 -8.35
N ALA A 120 -2.96 2.95 -7.15
CA ALA A 120 -1.65 3.48 -6.77
C ALA A 120 -0.53 2.92 -7.65
N VAL A 121 -0.53 1.62 -7.96
CA VAL A 121 0.40 1.00 -8.92
C VAL A 121 0.30 1.71 -10.29
N ARG A 122 -0.91 1.84 -10.84
CA ARG A 122 -1.15 2.51 -12.12
C ARG A 122 -0.56 3.93 -12.15
N ASP A 123 -0.88 4.71 -11.13
CA ASP A 123 -0.54 6.13 -11.12
C ASP A 123 0.94 6.38 -10.81
N THR A 124 1.55 5.54 -9.99
CA THR A 124 3.00 5.59 -9.73
C THR A 124 3.80 5.20 -10.99
N LYS A 125 3.39 4.16 -11.72
CA LYS A 125 4.00 3.80 -13.02
C LYS A 125 3.86 4.93 -14.04
N ALA A 126 2.67 5.53 -14.12
CA ALA A 126 2.42 6.68 -14.99
C ALA A 126 3.30 7.88 -14.60
N TYR A 127 3.48 8.12 -13.30
CA TYR A 127 4.34 9.18 -12.79
C TYR A 127 5.81 8.98 -13.17
N ILE A 128 6.37 7.81 -12.89
CA ILE A 128 7.76 7.44 -13.26
C ILE A 128 8.00 7.70 -14.75
N LYS A 129 7.05 7.25 -15.59
CA LYS A 129 7.11 7.47 -17.04
C LYS A 129 7.01 8.95 -17.41
N SER A 130 6.12 9.70 -16.79
CA SER A 130 5.90 11.14 -17.10
C SER A 130 7.11 11.99 -16.76
N LYS A 131 7.85 11.62 -15.73
CA LYS A 131 9.11 12.28 -15.33
C LYS A 131 10.30 11.90 -16.21
N GLY A 132 10.16 10.92 -17.08
CA GLY A 132 11.27 10.41 -17.88
C GLY A 132 12.35 9.70 -17.06
N TYR A 133 12.00 9.22 -15.86
CA TYR A 133 12.92 8.43 -15.06
C TYR A 133 13.22 7.09 -15.73
N ARG A 134 14.35 6.47 -15.37
CA ARG A 134 14.64 5.11 -15.81
C ARG A 134 13.52 4.15 -15.37
N ALA A 135 13.41 3.04 -16.04
CA ALA A 135 12.45 2.01 -15.64
C ALA A 135 12.77 1.49 -14.23
N MET A 136 11.79 1.60 -13.34
CA MET A 136 11.78 1.04 -11.99
C MET A 136 10.43 0.34 -11.83
N GLY A 137 10.44 -0.89 -11.32
CA GLY A 137 9.22 -1.65 -11.13
C GLY A 137 8.36 -1.11 -9.99
N VAL A 138 7.04 -1.27 -10.09
CA VAL A 138 6.09 -1.01 -8.99
C VAL A 138 5.35 -2.30 -8.69
N GLY A 139 5.53 -2.82 -7.48
CA GLY A 139 4.99 -4.09 -7.03
C GLY A 139 4.06 -3.97 -5.82
N TYR A 140 3.64 -5.11 -5.33
CA TYR A 140 2.83 -5.28 -4.13
C TYR A 140 3.42 -6.39 -3.27
N ALA A 141 3.52 -6.18 -1.97
CA ALA A 141 3.90 -7.21 -1.00
C ALA A 141 2.62 -7.76 -0.34
N ALA A 142 2.33 -9.02 -0.57
CA ALA A 142 1.14 -9.70 -0.08
C ALA A 142 1.47 -10.60 1.09
N ASP A 143 0.54 -10.69 2.03
CA ASP A 143 0.52 -11.75 3.04
C ASP A 143 0.09 -13.10 2.43
N ASP A 144 0.16 -14.16 3.25
CA ASP A 144 -0.15 -15.53 2.86
C ASP A 144 -1.49 -16.04 3.40
N ASP A 145 -2.49 -15.18 3.53
CA ASP A 145 -3.81 -15.63 3.96
C ASP A 145 -4.49 -16.52 2.91
N ALA A 146 -4.74 -17.77 3.28
CA ALA A 146 -5.31 -18.79 2.38
C ALA A 146 -6.67 -18.41 1.80
N SER A 147 -7.43 -17.52 2.45
CA SER A 147 -8.76 -17.11 2.00
C SER A 147 -8.72 -16.11 0.85
N VAL A 148 -7.63 -15.36 0.69
CA VAL A 148 -7.52 -14.26 -0.29
C VAL A 148 -6.35 -14.36 -1.24
N ARG A 149 -5.25 -15.03 -0.90
CA ARG A 149 -3.97 -15.02 -1.65
C ARG A 149 -4.10 -15.27 -3.15
N ALA A 150 -4.89 -16.26 -3.56
CA ALA A 150 -5.09 -16.58 -4.98
C ALA A 150 -5.77 -15.44 -5.74
N ASN A 151 -6.80 -14.82 -5.14
CA ASN A 151 -7.49 -13.68 -5.73
C ASN A 151 -6.60 -12.43 -5.75
N VAL A 152 -5.83 -12.19 -4.70
CA VAL A 152 -4.91 -11.05 -4.61
C VAL A 152 -3.83 -11.16 -5.68
N ALA A 153 -3.18 -12.32 -5.82
CA ALA A 153 -2.17 -12.57 -6.84
C ALA A 153 -2.73 -12.38 -8.27
N ALA A 154 -3.91 -12.97 -8.54
CA ALA A 154 -4.57 -12.80 -9.83
C ALA A 154 -4.99 -11.34 -10.08
N TYR A 155 -5.53 -10.63 -9.09
CA TYR A 155 -6.00 -9.26 -9.23
C TYR A 155 -4.89 -8.27 -9.59
N PHE A 156 -3.75 -8.36 -8.93
CA PHE A 156 -2.63 -7.45 -9.21
C PHE A 156 -1.93 -7.75 -10.53
N ASN A 157 -2.11 -8.94 -11.08
CA ASN A 157 -1.53 -9.35 -12.37
C ASN A 157 -2.58 -9.48 -13.49
N CYS A 158 -3.72 -8.82 -13.40
CA CYS A 158 -4.77 -8.91 -14.42
C CYS A 158 -5.15 -7.55 -15.02
N GLY A 159 -5.86 -7.58 -16.13
CA GLY A 159 -6.36 -6.39 -16.81
C GLY A 159 -5.32 -5.71 -17.69
N ASP A 160 -5.42 -4.39 -17.85
CA ASP A 160 -4.47 -3.61 -18.65
C ASP A 160 -3.07 -3.60 -18.02
N VAL A 161 -2.03 -3.77 -18.86
CA VAL A 161 -0.62 -3.81 -18.42
C VAL A 161 -0.20 -2.56 -17.63
N SER A 162 -0.80 -1.41 -17.93
CA SER A 162 -0.52 -0.17 -17.17
C SER A 162 -1.03 -0.23 -15.72
N THR A 163 -1.97 -1.14 -15.42
CA THR A 163 -2.55 -1.34 -14.09
C THR A 163 -2.01 -2.56 -13.36
N GLN A 164 -1.25 -3.42 -14.06
CA GLN A 164 -0.61 -4.58 -13.46
C GLN A 164 0.64 -4.16 -12.68
N ILE A 165 0.97 -4.95 -11.65
CA ILE A 165 2.26 -4.84 -10.97
C ILE A 165 3.40 -5.29 -11.90
N ASP A 166 4.61 -4.80 -11.63
CA ASP A 166 5.82 -5.20 -12.36
C ASP A 166 6.57 -6.34 -11.67
N PHE A 167 6.29 -6.60 -10.39
CA PHE A 167 6.80 -7.73 -9.63
C PHE A 167 5.88 -8.04 -8.44
N TRP A 168 5.90 -9.28 -7.99
CA TRP A 168 5.15 -9.78 -6.84
C TRP A 168 6.08 -10.05 -5.67
N GLY A 169 5.83 -9.43 -4.53
CA GLY A 169 6.44 -9.75 -3.26
C GLY A 169 5.51 -10.62 -2.41
N TYR A 170 6.05 -11.63 -1.76
CA TYR A 170 5.29 -12.55 -0.93
C TYR A 170 5.85 -12.58 0.49
N ASN A 171 5.08 -12.15 1.48
CA ASN A 171 5.41 -12.28 2.89
C ASN A 171 4.95 -13.66 3.36
N ILE A 172 5.89 -14.57 3.59
CA ILE A 172 5.57 -15.96 3.82
C ILE A 172 6.36 -16.54 4.98
N TYR A 173 5.66 -17.07 5.98
CA TYR A 173 6.22 -17.62 7.20
C TYR A 173 5.76 -19.06 7.44
N GLU A 174 5.45 -19.81 6.39
CA GLU A 174 4.98 -21.21 6.47
C GLU A 174 6.10 -22.19 6.87
N TRP A 175 7.37 -21.88 6.60
CA TRP A 175 8.50 -22.73 6.95
C TRP A 175 9.06 -22.37 8.33
N CYS A 176 8.63 -23.06 9.36
CA CYS A 176 9.05 -22.83 10.74
C CYS A 176 9.84 -24.01 11.29
N GLY A 177 11.05 -23.74 11.80
CA GLY A 177 11.92 -24.77 12.40
C GLY A 177 12.40 -25.83 11.40
N ASP A 178 12.40 -27.08 11.83
CA ASP A 178 12.74 -28.22 10.97
C ASP A 178 11.52 -28.60 10.10
N SER A 179 11.48 -28.11 8.88
CA SER A 179 10.44 -28.39 7.89
C SER A 179 11.08 -28.85 6.58
N ASP A 180 10.26 -29.13 5.57
CA ASP A 180 10.67 -29.48 4.23
C ASP A 180 9.77 -28.81 3.18
N TYR A 181 10.12 -28.97 1.91
CA TYR A 181 9.44 -28.33 0.79
C TYR A 181 7.94 -28.65 0.69
N GLU A 182 7.56 -29.91 1.01
CA GLU A 182 6.15 -30.34 0.97
C GLU A 182 5.40 -29.92 2.23
N THR A 183 5.99 -30.17 3.39
CA THR A 183 5.37 -29.96 4.70
C THR A 183 5.15 -28.46 4.98
N SER A 184 6.06 -27.61 4.54
CA SER A 184 5.95 -26.14 4.69
C SER A 184 4.89 -25.50 3.79
N GLY A 185 4.36 -26.22 2.81
CA GLY A 185 3.50 -25.63 1.80
C GLY A 185 4.22 -24.96 0.62
N TYR A 186 5.56 -24.86 0.64
CA TYR A 186 6.33 -24.20 -0.44
C TYR A 186 6.13 -24.86 -1.80
N ALA A 187 5.90 -26.18 -1.84
CA ALA A 187 5.53 -26.88 -3.08
C ALA A 187 4.24 -26.33 -3.70
N ASN A 188 3.23 -26.07 -2.87
CA ASN A 188 1.97 -25.47 -3.33
C ASN A 188 2.17 -24.04 -3.82
N ARG A 189 2.94 -23.22 -3.07
CA ARG A 189 3.27 -21.85 -3.49
C ARG A 189 4.02 -21.82 -4.81
N THR A 190 4.97 -22.74 -4.99
CA THR A 190 5.71 -22.86 -6.25
C THR A 190 4.79 -23.22 -7.42
N ALA A 191 3.87 -24.16 -7.22
CA ALA A 191 2.90 -24.54 -8.23
C ALA A 191 1.96 -23.38 -8.60
N GLU A 192 1.48 -22.60 -7.63
CA GLU A 192 0.60 -21.44 -7.82
C GLU A 192 1.24 -20.34 -8.67
N PHE A 193 2.56 -20.11 -8.50
CA PHE A 193 3.30 -19.08 -9.23
C PHE A 193 3.99 -19.59 -10.49
N THR A 194 3.91 -20.88 -10.79
CA THR A 194 4.42 -21.42 -12.05
C THR A 194 3.68 -20.76 -13.23
N GLY A 195 4.43 -20.07 -14.09
CA GLY A 195 3.86 -19.33 -15.23
C GLY A 195 3.27 -17.95 -14.87
N TYR A 196 3.46 -17.45 -13.65
CA TYR A 196 3.12 -16.06 -13.31
C TYR A 196 3.92 -15.10 -14.18
N SER A 197 3.29 -14.06 -14.73
CA SER A 197 3.85 -13.29 -15.84
C SER A 197 4.85 -12.20 -15.45
N VAL A 198 5.02 -11.96 -14.14
CA VAL A 198 6.01 -11.02 -13.61
C VAL A 198 6.91 -11.72 -12.58
N PRO A 199 8.13 -11.21 -12.32
CA PRO A 199 8.99 -11.76 -11.29
C PRO A 199 8.28 -11.86 -9.94
N ALA A 200 8.41 -13.02 -9.28
CA ALA A 200 7.93 -13.25 -7.93
C ALA A 200 9.11 -13.59 -7.01
N PHE A 201 9.07 -13.10 -5.78
CA PHE A 201 10.08 -13.37 -4.76
C PHE A 201 9.45 -13.25 -3.37
N PHE A 202 10.11 -13.78 -2.36
CA PHE A 202 9.66 -13.59 -1.00
C PHE A 202 10.07 -12.19 -0.52
N ALA A 203 9.08 -11.34 -0.27
CA ALA A 203 9.31 -9.99 0.23
C ALA A 203 9.59 -9.98 1.74
N GLU A 204 9.19 -11.06 2.43
CA GLU A 204 9.56 -11.37 3.82
C GLU A 204 9.54 -12.87 4.04
N TYR A 205 10.54 -13.41 4.76
CA TYR A 205 10.52 -14.76 5.28
C TYR A 205 11.50 -14.93 6.46
N GLY A 206 11.47 -16.08 7.11
CA GLY A 206 12.33 -16.38 8.24
C GLY A 206 11.54 -16.53 9.54
N CYS A 207 10.64 -17.52 9.58
CA CYS A 207 9.81 -17.80 10.77
C CYS A 207 10.65 -18.01 12.02
N ASN A 208 10.31 -17.30 13.12
CA ASN A 208 10.96 -17.40 14.43
C ASN A 208 10.08 -18.05 15.51
N THR A 209 8.89 -18.57 15.18
CA THR A 209 7.90 -19.00 16.17
C THR A 209 8.15 -20.40 16.73
N GLN A 210 9.13 -21.15 16.21
CA GLN A 210 9.44 -22.50 16.63
C GLN A 210 10.95 -22.70 16.89
N GLY A 211 11.29 -23.72 17.63
CA GLY A 211 12.70 -24.14 17.80
C GLY A 211 13.55 -23.23 18.68
N GLY A 212 12.94 -22.36 19.51
CA GLY A 212 13.68 -21.47 20.42
C GLY A 212 13.69 -19.99 19.97
N GLY A 213 12.71 -19.57 19.19
CA GLY A 213 12.59 -18.18 18.69
C GLY A 213 13.68 -17.84 17.67
N ALA A 214 14.05 -16.56 17.55
CA ALA A 214 15.09 -16.09 16.65
C ALA A 214 16.42 -16.84 16.83
N ALA A 215 16.85 -17.08 18.06
CA ALA A 215 18.08 -17.80 18.35
C ALA A 215 18.08 -19.25 17.82
N GLY A 216 16.91 -19.82 17.56
CA GLY A 216 16.74 -21.17 17.01
C GLY A 216 16.53 -21.22 15.50
N ARG A 217 16.46 -20.09 14.79
CA ARG A 217 16.29 -20.07 13.33
C ARG A 217 17.46 -20.75 12.64
N LYS A 218 17.15 -21.69 11.76
CA LYS A 218 18.16 -22.47 11.01
C LYS A 218 18.25 -22.03 9.54
N PHE A 219 17.24 -21.33 9.03
CA PHE A 219 17.10 -20.95 7.63
C PHE A 219 17.23 -22.13 6.65
N SER A 220 16.68 -23.29 7.04
CA SER A 220 16.71 -24.49 6.21
C SER A 220 15.88 -24.33 4.92
N GLU A 221 14.94 -23.42 4.89
CA GLU A 221 14.17 -23.01 3.70
C GLU A 221 15.03 -22.43 2.57
N VAL A 222 16.19 -21.86 2.89
CA VAL A 222 17.12 -21.26 1.91
C VAL A 222 17.55 -22.30 0.87
N ALA A 223 17.78 -23.55 1.28
CA ALA A 223 18.15 -24.63 0.37
C ALA A 223 17.05 -24.92 -0.67
N ALA A 224 15.78 -24.80 -0.29
CA ALA A 224 14.65 -24.96 -1.20
C ALA A 224 14.44 -23.72 -2.07
N LEU A 225 14.39 -22.53 -1.45
CA LEU A 225 14.11 -21.25 -2.14
C LEU A 225 15.14 -20.96 -3.27
N TYR A 226 16.41 -21.18 -3.00
CA TYR A 226 17.50 -20.98 -3.96
C TYR A 226 17.91 -22.25 -4.72
N GLY A 227 17.26 -23.37 -4.41
CA GLY A 227 17.47 -24.66 -5.08
C GLY A 227 16.70 -24.78 -6.40
N SER A 228 16.95 -25.90 -7.10
CA SER A 228 16.35 -26.18 -8.43
C SER A 228 14.81 -26.34 -8.40
N GLN A 229 14.22 -26.55 -7.22
CA GLN A 229 12.77 -26.68 -7.04
C GLN A 229 12.06 -25.33 -7.19
N MET A 230 12.59 -24.27 -6.58
CA MET A 230 11.91 -22.98 -6.49
C MET A 230 12.54 -21.89 -7.35
N SER A 231 13.85 -21.90 -7.57
CA SER A 231 14.55 -20.85 -8.34
C SER A 231 14.06 -20.65 -9.78
N PRO A 232 13.42 -21.61 -10.48
CA PRO A 232 12.76 -21.34 -11.75
C PRO A 232 11.48 -20.48 -11.64
N VAL A 233 10.91 -20.33 -10.44
CA VAL A 233 9.65 -19.64 -10.18
C VAL A 233 9.87 -18.40 -9.32
N PHE A 234 10.65 -18.53 -8.23
CA PHE A 234 10.93 -17.43 -7.31
C PHE A 234 12.37 -16.93 -7.46
N SER A 235 12.52 -15.62 -7.47
CA SER A 235 13.83 -14.95 -7.65
C SER A 235 14.62 -14.82 -6.34
N GLY A 236 14.30 -15.59 -5.30
CA GLY A 236 14.88 -15.51 -3.96
C GLY A 236 14.00 -14.77 -2.99
N GLY A 237 14.58 -14.13 -1.96
CA GLY A 237 13.78 -13.43 -0.97
C GLY A 237 14.58 -12.58 0.01
N PHE A 238 13.84 -11.77 0.77
CA PHE A 238 14.33 -10.91 1.84
C PHE A 238 14.06 -11.56 3.18
N VAL A 239 15.12 -11.77 3.97
CA VAL A 239 14.98 -12.24 5.36
C VAL A 239 14.42 -11.10 6.21
N TYR A 240 13.41 -11.38 6.96
CA TYR A 240 12.88 -10.51 7.98
C TYR A 240 13.51 -10.88 9.33
N GLU A 241 14.34 -10.02 9.95
CA GLU A 241 14.83 -8.71 9.52
C GLU A 241 16.29 -8.47 9.99
N TYR A 242 16.92 -7.34 9.59
CA TYR A 242 18.31 -7.06 10.00
C TYR A 242 18.42 -6.54 11.42
N PHE A 243 17.62 -5.52 11.78
CA PHE A 243 17.65 -4.91 13.09
C PHE A 243 16.85 -5.72 14.11
N GLU A 244 17.44 -5.99 15.27
CA GLU A 244 16.72 -6.59 16.37
C GLU A 244 15.74 -5.61 16.99
N GLU A 245 14.48 -6.01 17.04
CA GLU A 245 13.36 -5.29 17.62
C GLU A 245 12.60 -6.15 18.65
N THR A 246 11.51 -5.61 19.21
CA THR A 246 10.70 -6.31 20.22
C THR A 246 9.99 -7.55 19.70
N ASN A 247 9.92 -7.72 18.39
CA ASN A 247 9.32 -8.87 17.71
C ASN A 247 10.26 -10.09 17.58
N ASP A 248 11.55 -9.94 17.98
CA ASP A 248 12.56 -11.01 18.02
C ASP A 248 12.83 -11.63 16.63
N TYR A 249 12.94 -10.80 15.58
CA TYR A 249 13.29 -11.23 14.22
C TYR A 249 14.67 -10.76 13.75
N GLY A 250 15.32 -9.89 14.49
CA GLY A 250 16.60 -9.29 14.08
C GLY A 250 17.72 -10.28 13.94
N LEU A 251 18.60 -10.03 12.97
CA LEU A 251 19.88 -10.73 12.83
C LEU A 251 20.99 -10.01 13.60
N ALA A 252 20.82 -8.73 13.90
CA ALA A 252 21.82 -7.89 14.56
C ALA A 252 21.17 -6.91 15.54
N SER A 253 21.67 -6.87 16.76
CA SER A 253 21.34 -5.86 17.75
C SER A 253 22.29 -4.69 17.64
N VAL A 254 21.73 -3.46 17.53
CA VAL A 254 22.48 -2.22 17.33
C VAL A 254 22.37 -1.31 18.54
N SER A 255 23.51 -0.83 19.05
CA SER A 255 23.58 0.15 20.13
C SER A 255 24.61 1.22 19.80
N GLY A 256 24.16 2.42 19.46
CA GLY A 256 25.02 3.49 19.00
C GLY A 256 25.83 3.09 17.74
N SER A 257 27.16 3.11 17.84
CA SER A 257 28.05 2.68 16.75
C SER A 257 28.39 1.18 16.77
N SER A 258 27.88 0.41 17.75
CA SER A 258 28.22 -0.99 17.93
C SER A 258 27.15 -1.89 17.34
N VAL A 259 27.57 -2.98 16.70
CA VAL A 259 26.72 -4.05 16.20
C VAL A 259 27.10 -5.36 16.87
N SER A 260 26.12 -6.02 17.47
CA SER A 260 26.23 -7.38 18.01
C SER A 260 25.43 -8.33 17.13
N THR A 261 26.09 -9.21 16.40
CA THR A 261 25.40 -10.22 15.60
C THR A 261 24.77 -11.26 16.51
N LEU A 262 23.53 -11.65 16.21
CA LEU A 262 22.79 -12.65 16.95
C LEU A 262 23.11 -14.06 16.44
N ALA A 263 22.62 -15.10 17.12
CA ALA A 263 22.94 -16.49 16.79
C ALA A 263 22.51 -16.86 15.35
N ASP A 264 21.36 -16.38 14.95
CA ASP A 264 20.76 -16.63 13.64
C ASP A 264 21.48 -15.88 12.48
N PHE A 265 22.23 -14.81 12.76
CA PHE A 265 23.14 -14.20 11.79
C PHE A 265 24.13 -15.22 11.21
N GLY A 266 24.75 -16.02 12.09
CA GLY A 266 25.67 -17.09 11.66
C GLY A 266 24.95 -18.24 10.95
N ALA A 267 23.74 -18.57 11.39
CA ALA A 267 22.91 -19.58 10.73
C ALA A 267 22.56 -19.16 9.30
N TRP A 268 22.12 -17.89 9.12
CA TRP A 268 21.88 -17.32 7.79
C TRP A 268 23.12 -17.36 6.89
N GLN A 269 24.27 -16.88 7.40
CA GLN A 269 25.52 -16.91 6.62
C GLN A 269 25.87 -18.33 6.13
N THR A 270 25.66 -19.31 6.98
CA THR A 270 25.92 -20.71 6.64
C THR A 270 24.95 -21.21 5.58
N ALA A 271 23.66 -20.90 5.71
CA ALA A 271 22.63 -21.32 4.78
C ALA A 271 22.82 -20.70 3.40
N ILE A 272 23.06 -19.39 3.31
CA ILE A 272 23.23 -18.70 2.02
C ILE A 272 24.54 -19.07 1.33
N ALA A 273 25.61 -19.32 2.06
CA ALA A 273 26.88 -19.77 1.51
C ALA A 273 26.83 -21.19 0.92
N ALA A 274 25.84 -22.00 1.32
CA ALA A 274 25.67 -23.35 0.83
C ALA A 274 24.90 -23.46 -0.50
N VAL A 275 24.29 -22.36 -0.97
CA VAL A 275 23.49 -22.35 -2.20
C VAL A 275 24.23 -21.62 -3.34
N SER A 276 23.93 -22.02 -4.58
CA SER A 276 24.47 -21.40 -5.80
C SER A 276 23.38 -21.37 -6.86
N PRO A 277 22.43 -20.44 -6.75
CA PRO A 277 21.37 -20.31 -7.73
C PRO A 277 21.91 -19.94 -9.10
N SER A 278 21.31 -20.48 -10.16
CA SER A 278 21.66 -20.13 -11.53
C SER A 278 21.14 -18.74 -11.85
N ALA A 279 22.04 -17.83 -12.20
CA ALA A 279 21.65 -16.49 -12.67
C ALA A 279 21.12 -16.56 -14.11
N ILE A 280 20.11 -15.73 -14.40
CA ILE A 280 19.63 -15.50 -15.76
C ILE A 280 20.38 -14.30 -16.34
N ASN A 281 20.96 -14.46 -17.53
CA ASN A 281 21.58 -13.35 -18.23
C ASN A 281 20.47 -12.45 -18.81
N SER A 282 20.39 -11.22 -18.34
CA SER A 282 19.36 -10.24 -18.77
C SER A 282 19.40 -9.97 -20.29
N ALA A 283 20.55 -10.01 -20.91
CA ALA A 283 20.70 -9.78 -22.35
C ALA A 283 20.11 -10.93 -23.21
N SER A 284 19.97 -12.13 -22.65
CA SER A 284 19.36 -13.29 -23.31
C SER A 284 17.99 -13.65 -22.74
N TYR A 285 17.50 -12.92 -21.75
CA TYR A 285 16.20 -13.17 -21.13
C TYR A 285 15.07 -12.79 -22.10
N ASN A 286 14.29 -13.76 -22.51
CA ASN A 286 13.14 -13.58 -23.38
C ASN A 286 11.95 -14.36 -22.80
N PRO A 287 11.18 -13.76 -21.88
CA PRO A 287 10.05 -14.44 -21.23
C PRO A 287 8.97 -14.80 -22.25
N THR A 288 8.42 -15.98 -22.15
CA THR A 288 7.29 -16.46 -22.96
C THR A 288 5.94 -16.37 -22.24
N ASN A 289 5.97 -16.21 -20.92
CA ASN A 289 4.79 -16.08 -20.04
C ASN A 289 4.46 -14.61 -19.77
N THR A 290 4.12 -13.85 -20.81
CA THR A 290 3.83 -12.41 -20.71
C THR A 290 2.36 -12.06 -20.53
N VAL A 291 1.49 -13.07 -20.49
CA VAL A 291 0.04 -12.88 -20.35
C VAL A 291 -0.32 -12.85 -18.87
N GLY A 292 -0.97 -11.77 -18.44
CA GLY A 292 -1.46 -11.63 -17.07
C GLY A 292 -2.57 -12.64 -16.74
N GLN A 293 -2.87 -12.78 -15.46
CA GLN A 293 -3.91 -13.66 -14.94
C GLN A 293 -5.31 -13.19 -15.35
N ALA A 294 -6.31 -14.08 -15.26
CA ALA A 294 -7.70 -13.68 -15.35
C ALA A 294 -8.09 -12.87 -14.11
N CYS A 295 -8.81 -11.76 -14.29
CA CYS A 295 -9.25 -10.96 -13.15
C CYS A 295 -10.28 -11.72 -12.31
N PRO A 296 -10.17 -11.71 -10.97
CA PRO A 296 -11.18 -12.29 -10.09
C PRO A 296 -12.53 -11.61 -10.30
N THR A 297 -13.58 -12.40 -10.34
CA THR A 297 -14.96 -11.91 -10.42
C THR A 297 -15.41 -11.43 -9.05
N VAL A 298 -16.07 -10.27 -9.00
CA VAL A 298 -16.67 -9.74 -7.78
C VAL A 298 -17.71 -10.72 -7.23
N ASN A 299 -17.56 -11.06 -5.96
CA ASN A 299 -18.44 -11.97 -5.22
C ASN A 299 -18.31 -11.68 -3.70
N PRO A 300 -19.05 -12.32 -2.79
CA PRO A 300 -18.95 -12.06 -1.35
C PRO A 300 -17.54 -12.20 -0.75
N ASN A 301 -16.68 -13.01 -1.36
CA ASN A 301 -15.30 -13.24 -0.93
C ASN A 301 -14.28 -12.35 -1.67
N TRP A 302 -14.72 -11.59 -2.67
CA TRP A 302 -13.85 -10.67 -3.41
C TRP A 302 -14.63 -9.42 -3.83
N GLN A 303 -14.33 -8.27 -3.26
CA GLN A 303 -15.10 -7.04 -3.38
C GLN A 303 -14.36 -5.92 -4.15
N ALA A 304 -13.38 -6.27 -4.98
CA ALA A 304 -12.66 -5.32 -5.83
C ALA A 304 -12.92 -5.61 -7.31
N ALA A 305 -13.70 -4.77 -7.97
CA ALA A 305 -13.80 -4.76 -9.42
C ALA A 305 -12.43 -4.40 -10.04
N SER A 306 -12.05 -5.07 -11.12
CA SER A 306 -10.79 -4.80 -11.80
C SER A 306 -10.82 -3.52 -12.65
N SER A 307 -12.02 -3.02 -12.96
CA SER A 307 -12.27 -1.79 -13.73
C SER A 307 -13.74 -1.37 -13.54
N PRO A 308 -14.04 -0.06 -13.47
CA PRO A 308 -13.08 1.05 -13.30
C PRO A 308 -12.33 1.01 -11.96
N LEU A 309 -11.12 1.54 -11.93
CA LEU A 309 -10.33 1.77 -10.72
C LEU A 309 -10.59 3.18 -10.16
N PRO A 310 -10.24 3.46 -8.89
CA PRO A 310 -10.24 4.81 -8.33
C PRO A 310 -9.60 5.82 -9.28
N PRO A 311 -10.16 7.04 -9.39
CA PRO A 311 -9.60 8.07 -10.27
C PRO A 311 -8.19 8.48 -9.84
N PRO A 312 -7.30 8.86 -10.78
CA PRO A 312 -5.99 9.39 -10.45
C PRO A 312 -6.11 10.65 -9.59
N PRO A 313 -5.36 10.78 -8.49
CA PRO A 313 -5.37 11.98 -7.68
C PRO A 313 -4.95 13.23 -8.48
N SER A 314 -5.73 14.30 -8.36
CA SER A 314 -5.49 15.57 -9.05
C SER A 314 -5.74 16.76 -8.14
N GLN A 315 -4.66 17.44 -7.74
CA GLN A 315 -4.76 18.64 -6.91
C GLN A 315 -5.51 19.76 -7.63
N ASP A 316 -5.42 19.85 -8.96
CA ASP A 316 -6.14 20.85 -9.75
C ASP A 316 -7.66 20.65 -9.65
N VAL A 317 -8.13 19.39 -9.75
CA VAL A 317 -9.55 19.07 -9.60
C VAL A 317 -10.04 19.44 -8.20
N CYS A 318 -9.28 19.09 -7.17
CA CYS A 318 -9.64 19.36 -5.77
C CYS A 318 -9.65 20.87 -5.47
N SER A 319 -8.63 21.60 -5.92
CA SER A 319 -8.56 23.06 -5.76
C SER A 319 -9.67 23.77 -6.53
N CYS A 320 -9.97 23.32 -7.74
CA CYS A 320 -11.07 23.85 -8.53
C CYS A 320 -12.43 23.57 -7.86
N MET A 321 -12.65 22.35 -7.34
CA MET A 321 -13.84 22.01 -6.57
C MET A 321 -13.97 22.94 -5.36
N MET A 322 -12.93 23.06 -4.53
CA MET A 322 -12.91 23.90 -3.34
C MET A 322 -13.24 25.38 -3.65
N SER A 323 -12.78 25.91 -4.79
CA SER A 323 -13.06 27.30 -5.20
C SER A 323 -14.55 27.59 -5.44
N THR A 324 -15.36 26.57 -5.68
CA THR A 324 -16.80 26.68 -5.93
C THR A 324 -17.64 26.58 -4.66
N LEU A 325 -17.05 26.18 -3.53
CA LEU A 325 -17.77 25.92 -2.31
C LEU A 325 -18.10 27.22 -1.56
N SER A 326 -19.22 27.22 -0.88
CA SER A 326 -19.68 28.33 -0.02
C SER A 326 -19.76 27.91 1.46
N CYS A 327 -19.64 26.61 1.75
CA CYS A 327 -19.55 26.05 3.09
C CYS A 327 -18.38 25.08 3.11
N VAL A 328 -17.38 25.32 3.95
CA VAL A 328 -16.15 24.54 4.00
C VAL A 328 -15.83 24.06 5.40
N ALA A 329 -15.26 22.89 5.52
CA ALA A 329 -14.77 22.33 6.78
C ALA A 329 -13.58 23.13 7.32
N SER A 330 -13.44 23.18 8.64
CA SER A 330 -12.27 23.75 9.29
C SER A 330 -11.02 22.88 9.01
N THR A 331 -9.91 23.52 8.71
CA THR A 331 -8.62 22.86 8.50
C THR A 331 -7.96 22.35 9.80
N SER A 332 -8.52 22.70 10.95
CA SER A 332 -8.02 22.26 12.28
C SER A 332 -8.62 20.95 12.77
N LEU A 333 -9.52 20.33 12.00
CA LEU A 333 -10.15 19.06 12.37
C LEU A 333 -9.14 17.91 12.30
N ASN A 334 -9.13 17.06 13.32
CA ASN A 334 -8.37 15.82 13.29
C ASN A 334 -9.14 14.68 12.58
N GLY A 335 -8.46 13.61 12.20
CA GLY A 335 -9.03 12.50 11.45
C GLY A 335 -10.24 11.84 12.13
N THR A 336 -10.23 11.71 13.46
CA THR A 336 -11.37 11.13 14.22
C THR A 336 -12.62 12.00 14.07
N VAL A 337 -12.48 13.30 14.21
CA VAL A 337 -13.60 14.25 14.07
C VAL A 337 -14.09 14.26 12.62
N ILE A 338 -13.20 14.24 11.65
CA ILE A 338 -13.55 14.17 10.22
C ILE A 338 -14.39 12.90 9.94
N SER A 339 -13.97 11.74 10.43
CA SER A 339 -14.71 10.49 10.26
C SER A 339 -16.12 10.54 10.88
N GLN A 340 -16.24 11.11 12.07
CA GLN A 340 -17.55 11.28 12.74
C GLN A 340 -18.47 12.19 11.93
N LEU A 341 -17.96 13.31 11.44
CA LEU A 341 -18.73 14.28 10.65
C LEU A 341 -19.12 13.72 9.28
N PHE A 342 -18.30 12.86 8.66
CA PHE A 342 -18.71 12.11 7.47
C PHE A 342 -19.88 11.17 7.77
N GLY A 343 -19.81 10.41 8.86
CA GLY A 343 -20.91 9.53 9.29
C GLY A 343 -22.23 10.31 9.48
N GLU A 344 -22.15 11.53 10.00
CA GLU A 344 -23.29 12.40 10.19
C GLU A 344 -23.81 12.98 8.87
N VAL A 345 -22.98 13.71 8.12
CA VAL A 345 -23.42 14.45 6.92
C VAL A 345 -23.86 13.53 5.79
N CYS A 346 -23.21 12.39 5.62
CA CYS A 346 -23.58 11.43 4.56
C CYS A 346 -24.93 10.75 4.85
N GLY A 347 -25.39 10.75 6.11
CA GLY A 347 -26.72 10.29 6.51
C GLY A 347 -27.85 11.28 6.24
N TYR A 348 -27.54 12.52 5.92
CA TYR A 348 -28.56 13.54 5.69
C TYR A 348 -29.26 13.37 4.32
N PRO A 349 -30.55 13.84 4.20
CA PRO A 349 -31.29 13.82 2.94
C PRO A 349 -30.55 14.57 1.82
N GLY A 350 -30.75 14.13 0.59
CA GLY A 350 -30.16 14.77 -0.62
C GLY A 350 -28.82 14.20 -1.06
N ASN A 351 -28.35 13.11 -0.44
CA ASN A 351 -27.11 12.42 -0.77
C ASN A 351 -25.88 13.35 -0.83
N PRO A 352 -25.55 14.05 0.27
CA PRO A 352 -24.47 15.05 0.27
C PRO A 352 -23.11 14.52 -0.12
N CYS A 353 -22.87 13.21 0.05
CA CYS A 353 -21.60 12.56 -0.21
C CYS A 353 -21.49 11.94 -1.61
N ALA A 354 -22.47 12.14 -2.50
CA ALA A 354 -22.48 11.49 -3.81
C ALA A 354 -21.21 11.72 -4.65
N GLY A 355 -20.63 12.93 -4.57
CA GLY A 355 -19.42 13.29 -5.31
C GLY A 355 -18.11 12.76 -4.74
N VAL A 356 -18.14 12.17 -3.53
CA VAL A 356 -16.99 11.59 -2.84
C VAL A 356 -17.16 10.11 -2.53
N ASN A 357 -18.30 9.52 -2.88
CA ASN A 357 -18.60 8.11 -2.65
C ASN A 357 -17.62 7.18 -3.39
N ARG A 358 -17.40 6.00 -2.80
CA ARG A 358 -16.53 4.95 -3.33
C ARG A 358 -17.24 3.61 -3.20
N ASN A 359 -17.32 2.87 -4.31
CA ASN A 359 -17.86 1.51 -4.31
C ASN A 359 -16.95 0.62 -5.15
N THR A 360 -16.11 -0.15 -4.50
CA THR A 360 -15.11 -1.01 -5.14
C THR A 360 -15.73 -2.21 -5.83
N THR A 361 -16.92 -2.67 -5.40
CA THR A 361 -17.60 -3.84 -6.02
C THR A 361 -18.18 -3.49 -7.37
N THR A 362 -18.59 -2.26 -7.59
CA THR A 362 -19.14 -1.78 -8.87
C THR A 362 -18.14 -0.96 -9.68
N GLY A 363 -16.98 -0.60 -9.10
CA GLY A 363 -16.03 0.33 -9.72
C GLY A 363 -16.61 1.75 -9.85
N SER A 364 -17.50 2.16 -8.94
CA SER A 364 -18.11 3.49 -8.96
C SER A 364 -17.44 4.42 -7.96
N TYR A 365 -16.86 5.50 -8.45
CA TYR A 365 -16.14 6.49 -7.64
C TYR A 365 -16.64 7.90 -7.96
N GLY A 366 -16.92 8.69 -6.94
CA GLY A 366 -17.28 10.09 -7.13
C GLY A 366 -16.12 10.90 -7.70
N PRO A 367 -16.40 12.00 -8.45
CA PRO A 367 -15.37 12.80 -9.13
C PRO A 367 -14.37 13.47 -8.17
N TYR A 368 -14.68 13.56 -6.89
CA TYR A 368 -13.84 14.17 -5.86
C TYR A 368 -13.40 13.17 -4.78
N SER A 369 -13.59 11.87 -5.03
CA SER A 369 -13.20 10.80 -4.09
C SER A 369 -11.69 10.70 -3.89
N MET A 370 -10.89 11.33 -4.76
CA MET A 370 -9.43 11.39 -4.69
C MET A 370 -8.90 12.68 -4.03
N CYS A 371 -9.77 13.58 -3.56
CA CYS A 371 -9.34 14.75 -2.80
C CYS A 371 -9.02 14.35 -1.34
N ASN A 372 -8.28 15.16 -0.61
CA ASN A 372 -8.00 14.84 0.80
C ASN A 372 -9.27 14.91 1.65
N ALA A 373 -9.23 14.29 2.83
CA ALA A 373 -10.40 14.11 3.69
C ALA A 373 -11.10 15.43 4.06
N THR A 374 -10.37 16.53 4.30
CA THR A 374 -10.93 17.84 4.60
C THR A 374 -11.64 18.45 3.39
N GLU A 375 -11.08 18.30 2.20
CA GLU A 375 -11.69 18.76 0.95
C GLU A 375 -12.95 17.98 0.61
N GLN A 376 -12.93 16.65 0.79
CA GLN A 376 -14.11 15.80 0.63
C GLN A 376 -15.22 16.15 1.62
N LEU A 377 -14.88 16.37 2.89
CA LEU A 377 -15.85 16.80 3.91
C LEU A 377 -16.43 18.19 3.57
N SER A 378 -15.60 19.10 3.06
CA SER A 378 -16.06 20.41 2.61
C SER A 378 -17.07 20.30 1.47
N TYR A 379 -16.82 19.39 0.51
CA TYR A 379 -17.78 19.08 -0.55
C TYR A 379 -19.13 18.59 0.01
N ALA A 380 -19.10 17.64 0.95
CA ALA A 380 -20.29 17.09 1.57
C ALA A 380 -21.09 18.16 2.35
N PHE A 381 -20.42 18.97 3.15
CA PHE A 381 -21.02 20.09 3.86
C PHE A 381 -21.66 21.10 2.93
N ASN A 382 -20.96 21.48 1.87
CA ASN A 382 -21.48 22.44 0.89
C ASN A 382 -22.70 21.87 0.13
N THR A 383 -22.67 20.59 -0.21
CA THR A 383 -23.80 19.92 -0.89
C THR A 383 -25.04 19.92 0.00
N TYR A 384 -24.90 19.57 1.29
CA TYR A 384 -25.98 19.67 2.27
C TYR A 384 -26.44 21.11 2.44
N TYR A 385 -25.52 22.07 2.64
CA TYR A 385 -25.80 23.49 2.80
C TYR A 385 -26.63 24.06 1.62
N LYS A 386 -26.27 23.71 0.39
CA LYS A 386 -27.02 24.09 -0.82
C LYS A 386 -28.41 23.46 -0.85
N GLY A 387 -28.52 22.19 -0.45
CA GLY A 387 -29.81 21.49 -0.32
C GLY A 387 -30.75 22.12 0.69
N GLN A 388 -30.21 22.81 1.70
CA GLN A 388 -30.96 23.58 2.71
C GLN A 388 -31.17 25.05 2.27
N SER A 389 -31.23 25.33 0.98
CA SER A 389 -31.41 26.69 0.42
C SER A 389 -30.38 27.70 0.93
N SER A 390 -29.19 27.24 1.25
CA SER A 390 -28.11 28.06 1.81
C SER A 390 -28.44 28.78 3.11
N ALA A 391 -29.30 28.19 3.96
CA ALA A 391 -29.62 28.73 5.26
C ALA A 391 -28.35 28.77 6.15
N ALA A 392 -28.08 29.92 6.80
CA ALA A 392 -26.83 30.13 7.54
C ALA A 392 -26.53 29.05 8.60
N GLY A 393 -27.58 28.59 9.30
CA GLY A 393 -27.45 27.52 10.30
C GLY A 393 -27.07 26.15 9.72
N ALA A 394 -27.30 25.90 8.43
CA ALA A 394 -27.01 24.63 7.77
C ALA A 394 -25.52 24.43 7.47
N CYS A 395 -24.66 25.44 7.68
CA CYS A 395 -23.20 25.35 7.53
C CYS A 395 -22.48 25.41 8.90
N ASN A 396 -23.12 25.11 10.00
CA ASN A 396 -22.45 25.20 11.31
C ASN A 396 -21.75 23.91 11.71
N PHE A 397 -22.42 22.77 11.61
CA PHE A 397 -21.85 21.44 11.99
C PHE A 397 -21.12 21.46 13.33
N GLY A 398 -21.75 22.09 14.36
CA GLY A 398 -21.14 22.23 15.69
C GLY A 398 -19.89 23.12 15.74
N GLY A 399 -19.72 24.03 14.78
CA GLY A 399 -18.51 24.86 14.63
C GLY A 399 -17.42 24.25 13.77
N ALA A 400 -17.65 23.08 13.21
CA ALA A 400 -16.68 22.39 12.34
C ALA A 400 -16.66 22.94 10.89
N ALA A 401 -17.60 23.80 10.52
CA ALA A 401 -17.64 24.42 9.20
C ALA A 401 -17.91 25.93 9.26
N SER A 402 -17.55 26.61 8.19
CA SER A 402 -17.77 28.04 8.04
C SER A 402 -18.27 28.41 6.64
N ILE A 403 -19.09 29.47 6.56
CA ILE A 403 -19.52 30.05 5.31
C ILE A 403 -18.37 30.88 4.75
N VAL A 404 -18.03 30.63 3.49
CA VAL A 404 -17.03 31.38 2.73
C VAL A 404 -17.67 31.99 1.47
N LYS A 405 -17.07 33.06 0.98
CA LYS A 405 -17.43 33.57 -0.34
C LYS A 405 -16.78 32.68 -1.40
N ALA A 406 -17.60 31.93 -2.14
CA ALA A 406 -17.08 31.16 -3.28
C ALA A 406 -16.33 32.11 -4.24
N ALA A 407 -15.10 31.75 -4.58
CA ALA A 407 -14.31 32.55 -5.51
C ALA A 407 -14.90 32.52 -6.94
N GLY A 408 -15.79 31.57 -7.19
CA GLY A 408 -16.27 31.24 -8.53
C GLY A 408 -15.25 30.40 -9.30
N ALA A 409 -15.71 29.49 -10.15
CA ALA A 409 -14.79 28.74 -10.98
C ALA A 409 -14.12 29.72 -11.98
N ALA A 410 -12.81 29.89 -11.92
CA ALA A 410 -12.04 30.45 -13.02
C ALA A 410 -12.39 29.69 -14.30
N SER A 411 -12.29 30.31 -15.48
CA SER A 411 -12.63 29.64 -16.74
C SER A 411 -11.88 28.33 -16.96
N SER A 412 -10.63 28.24 -16.46
CA SER A 412 -9.83 27.02 -16.43
C SER A 412 -10.42 25.92 -15.53
N CYS A 413 -11.02 26.28 -14.41
CA CYS A 413 -11.64 25.31 -13.49
C CYS A 413 -12.93 24.69 -14.04
N SER A 414 -13.68 25.43 -14.87
CA SER A 414 -14.90 24.89 -15.47
C SER A 414 -14.64 23.67 -16.35
N SER A 415 -13.57 23.69 -17.13
CA SER A 415 -13.17 22.55 -17.97
C SER A 415 -12.64 21.38 -17.15
N VAL A 416 -11.85 21.64 -16.10
CA VAL A 416 -11.29 20.64 -15.20
C VAL A 416 -12.40 19.89 -14.46
N ILE A 417 -13.36 20.63 -13.88
CA ILE A 417 -14.53 20.04 -13.17
C ILE A 417 -15.40 19.26 -14.15
N ALA A 418 -15.69 19.82 -15.35
CA ALA A 418 -16.50 19.15 -16.35
C ALA A 418 -15.88 17.81 -16.78
N GLN A 419 -14.57 17.76 -16.98
CA GLN A 419 -13.86 16.53 -17.31
C GLN A 419 -13.92 15.50 -16.18
N ALA A 420 -13.66 15.91 -14.94
CA ALA A 420 -13.71 15.05 -13.77
C ALA A 420 -15.11 14.44 -13.57
N THR A 421 -16.16 15.24 -13.69
CA THR A 421 -17.56 14.80 -13.55
C THR A 421 -18.06 13.99 -14.74
N ALA A 422 -17.54 14.17 -15.94
CA ALA A 422 -17.86 13.33 -17.10
C ALA A 422 -17.24 11.94 -16.99
N SER A 423 -16.02 11.86 -16.46
CA SER A 423 -15.30 10.58 -16.24
C SER A 423 -15.86 9.79 -15.06
N ASN A 424 -16.35 10.48 -14.02
CA ASN A 424 -16.89 9.91 -12.79
C ASN A 424 -18.19 10.62 -12.41
N PRO A 425 -19.33 10.27 -13.04
CA PRO A 425 -20.59 10.98 -12.80
C PRO A 425 -21.07 10.82 -11.37
N VAL A 426 -21.59 11.92 -10.79
CA VAL A 426 -22.22 11.91 -9.46
C VAL A 426 -23.51 11.07 -9.56
N VAL A 427 -23.51 9.89 -8.95
CA VAL A 427 -24.67 9.00 -8.93
C VAL A 427 -25.73 9.59 -7.99
N GLY A 428 -26.82 10.08 -8.55
CA GLY A 428 -27.94 10.61 -7.78
C GLY A 428 -28.35 12.06 -8.06
N SER A 429 -27.67 12.81 -8.93
CA SER A 429 -28.17 14.13 -9.38
C SER A 429 -29.17 13.93 -10.52
N THR A 430 -30.46 13.84 -10.18
CA THR A 430 -31.56 13.87 -11.16
C THR A 430 -31.76 15.30 -11.69
N GLY A 431 -31.00 15.67 -12.73
CA GLY A 431 -31.31 16.74 -13.67
C GLY A 431 -31.78 16.09 -14.96
N GLY A 432 -33.06 16.21 -15.28
CA GLY A 432 -33.83 15.41 -16.20
C GLY A 432 -33.25 15.15 -17.59
N ALA A 433 -33.27 13.89 -17.97
CA ALA A 433 -33.66 13.40 -19.30
C ALA A 433 -34.06 11.92 -19.12
N ALA A 434 -35.29 11.64 -19.45
CA ALA A 434 -35.91 10.33 -19.34
C ALA A 434 -35.28 9.32 -20.31
N SER A 435 -34.85 8.18 -19.80
CA SER A 435 -34.93 6.91 -20.53
C SER A 435 -35.03 5.74 -19.56
N SER A 436 -35.96 4.89 -19.85
CA SER A 436 -36.59 3.83 -19.08
C SER A 436 -35.67 2.74 -18.51
N SER A 437 -36.05 2.31 -17.29
CA SER A 437 -36.13 0.95 -16.74
C SER A 437 -34.85 0.20 -16.36
N LYS A 438 -34.60 0.01 -15.07
CA LYS A 438 -34.94 -1.19 -14.26
C LYS A 438 -34.53 -0.91 -12.82
N LYS A 439 -35.46 -1.16 -11.90
CA LYS A 439 -35.19 -1.20 -10.46
C LYS A 439 -34.17 -2.29 -10.15
N ASN A 440 -33.07 -1.93 -9.52
CA ASN A 440 -32.33 -2.83 -8.66
C ASN A 440 -32.01 -2.05 -7.39
N ASP A 441 -32.37 -2.63 -6.27
CA ASP A 441 -32.20 -2.08 -4.95
C ASP A 441 -30.74 -1.79 -4.65
N ALA A 442 -30.44 -0.53 -4.35
CA ALA A 442 -29.14 -0.12 -3.85
C ALA A 442 -29.04 -0.52 -2.36
N SER A 443 -28.28 -1.56 -2.08
CA SER A 443 -27.81 -1.83 -0.72
C SER A 443 -26.79 -0.77 -0.34
N GLY A 444 -27.24 0.25 0.42
CA GLY A 444 -26.35 1.21 1.04
C GLY A 444 -25.49 0.52 2.09
N MET A 445 -24.17 0.80 2.09
CA MET A 445 -23.33 0.47 3.23
C MET A 445 -23.82 1.28 4.42
N THR A 446 -24.59 0.64 5.30
CA THR A 446 -24.90 1.16 6.62
C THR A 446 -23.69 0.92 7.51
N PHE A 447 -23.06 1.99 7.98
CA PHE A 447 -22.21 1.95 9.16
C PHE A 447 -23.09 1.56 10.34
N GLY A 448 -23.07 0.28 10.71
CA GLY A 448 -23.87 -0.25 11.80
C GLY A 448 -23.32 0.20 13.15
N SER A 449 -23.95 1.22 13.73
CA SER A 449 -23.88 1.48 15.17
C SER A 449 -24.79 0.47 15.85
N SER A 450 -24.30 -0.70 16.22
CA SER A 450 -25.02 -1.60 17.11
C SER A 450 -24.61 -1.35 18.56
N VAL A 451 -25.39 -0.54 19.25
CA VAL A 451 -25.42 -0.55 20.71
C VAL A 451 -26.28 -1.74 21.12
N LEU A 452 -25.67 -2.83 21.51
CA LEU A 452 -26.34 -3.92 22.23
C LEU A 452 -25.60 -4.15 23.55
N ALA A 453 -26.28 -3.77 24.62
CA ALA A 453 -25.92 -4.17 25.98
C ALA A 453 -26.09 -5.69 26.14
N GLY A 454 -25.01 -6.42 26.34
CA GLY A 454 -25.02 -7.83 26.65
C GLY A 454 -23.75 -8.20 27.39
N LYS A 455 -23.90 -8.64 28.63
CA LYS A 455 -22.82 -9.10 29.51
C LYS A 455 -22.05 -10.24 28.88
N VAL A 456 -20.74 -10.12 28.77
CA VAL A 456 -19.85 -11.18 28.36
C VAL A 456 -18.65 -11.27 29.28
N LEU A 457 -18.35 -12.50 29.65
CA LEU A 457 -17.15 -12.90 30.36
C LEU A 457 -15.89 -12.56 29.54
N ALA A 458 -14.98 -11.86 30.20
CA ALA A 458 -13.65 -11.56 29.66
C ALA A 458 -12.78 -12.80 29.71
N VAL A 459 -12.26 -13.21 28.55
CA VAL A 459 -10.97 -13.90 28.47
C VAL A 459 -10.08 -12.97 27.62
N GLY A 460 -9.15 -12.33 28.31
CA GLY A 460 -8.27 -11.37 27.67
C GLY A 460 -7.18 -12.04 26.85
N PHE A 461 -7.07 -11.66 25.61
CA PHE A 461 -5.81 -11.58 24.89
C PHE A 461 -5.70 -10.16 24.36
N THR A 462 -5.06 -9.30 25.15
CA THR A 462 -4.59 -8.01 24.67
C THR A 462 -3.32 -8.23 23.88
N VAL A 463 -3.44 -8.31 22.56
CA VAL A 463 -2.32 -8.02 21.67
C VAL A 463 -2.31 -6.50 21.51
N THR A 464 -1.55 -5.82 22.35
CA THR A 464 -1.15 -4.44 22.13
C THR A 464 -0.06 -4.46 21.07
N ALA A 465 -0.43 -4.23 19.82
CA ALA A 465 0.52 -3.83 18.80
C ALA A 465 1.00 -2.42 19.14
N LEU A 466 2.10 -2.34 19.88
CA LEU A 466 2.87 -1.10 20.00
C LEU A 466 3.58 -0.92 18.66
N LEU A 467 3.08 0.00 17.86
CA LEU A 467 3.73 0.53 16.68
C LEU A 467 4.97 1.31 17.11
N SER A 468 6.08 0.63 17.28
CA SER A 468 7.40 1.29 17.31
C SER A 468 7.88 1.37 15.86
N GLY A 469 7.66 2.53 15.24
CA GLY A 469 8.11 2.80 13.88
C GLY A 469 9.62 2.98 13.83
N MET A 470 10.35 1.90 13.68
CA MET A 470 11.75 1.94 13.24
C MET A 470 11.83 1.51 11.78
N GLY A 471 12.60 2.24 11.00
CA GLY A 471 12.87 1.89 9.60
C GLY A 471 13.60 0.55 9.54
N MET A 472 12.95 -0.45 8.98
CA MET A 472 13.50 -1.79 8.88
C MET A 472 14.23 -1.98 7.55
N ILE A 473 15.40 -2.59 7.59
CA ILE A 473 16.14 -3.04 6.42
C ILE A 473 16.02 -4.55 6.34
N LEU A 474 15.56 -5.06 5.21
CA LEU A 474 15.50 -6.48 4.93
C LEU A 474 16.66 -6.92 4.05
N LEU A 475 17.11 -8.13 4.24
CA LEU A 475 18.18 -8.78 3.49
C LEU A 475 17.64 -9.66 2.37
#